data_a8fd5989511f05b08af1638b904c9d38
#
_entry.id   a8fd5989511f05b08af1638b904c9d38
#
_cell.length_a   1.000
_cell.length_b   1.000
_cell.length_c   1.000
_cell.angle_alpha   90.00
_cell.angle_beta   90.00
_cell.angle_gamma   90.00
#
_symmetry.space_group_name_H-M   'P 1'
#
loop_
_entity.id
_entity.type
_entity.pdbx_description
1 polymer ?
#
loop_
_entity_poly.entity_id
_entity_poly.type
_entity_poly.pdbx_seq_one_letter_code
_entity_poly.pdbx_strand_id
1 'polypeptide(L)'
;VQCFQENWDINSPDFAQMLKKSLDQVGNLLTSANNFPAGMITGFAEAAPEEVRSMYMELYDESKDLCERIANFKNRSNELLERYGNGAAQHYQYENAIMAYLWLRYPDKYYIYKFSEVKAVSSELESDYRFKKGAYVDNIRNFMALYDEICAELQQDDELRNLLSSQITSTCYADPELRTLTIDVGFFIFRYWNKEDSTNVPLHAQPQEDDGQQYWFLNANPKMWSIDRKS
;
A
#
# COMPACT_ATOMS: atom_id res chain seq x y z
N VAL A 1 -3.24 1.68 -9.39
CA VAL A 1 -4.26 0.60 -9.42
C VAL A 1 -4.65 0.30 -10.87
N GLN A 2 -5.21 1.26 -11.60
CA GLN A 2 -5.78 1.01 -12.94
C GLN A 2 -4.78 0.34 -13.89
N CYS A 3 -3.56 0.86 -14.02
CA CYS A 3 -2.51 0.25 -14.87
C CYS A 3 -2.25 -1.22 -14.49
N PHE A 4 -2.20 -1.53 -13.18
CA PHE A 4 -2.04 -2.92 -12.73
C PHE A 4 -3.23 -3.78 -13.16
N GLN A 5 -4.46 -3.33 -12.91
CA GLN A 5 -5.69 -4.08 -13.23
C GLN A 5 -5.85 -4.35 -14.73
N GLU A 6 -5.49 -3.38 -15.58
CA GLU A 6 -5.57 -3.49 -17.05
C GLU A 6 -4.53 -4.44 -17.64
N ASN A 7 -3.38 -4.62 -16.99
CA ASN A 7 -2.28 -5.44 -17.51
C ASN A 7 -2.15 -6.80 -16.82
N TRP A 8 -2.75 -6.99 -15.64
CA TRP A 8 -2.61 -8.21 -14.87
C TRP A 8 -3.42 -9.38 -15.46
N ASP A 9 -2.72 -10.41 -15.91
CA ASP A 9 -3.28 -11.69 -16.32
C ASP A 9 -2.41 -12.85 -15.81
N ILE A 10 -2.87 -13.53 -14.78
CA ILE A 10 -2.16 -14.68 -14.18
C ILE A 10 -1.91 -15.83 -15.15
N ASN A 11 -2.72 -15.95 -16.21
CA ASN A 11 -2.62 -16.96 -17.24
C ASN A 11 -1.81 -16.52 -18.47
N SER A 12 -1.23 -15.31 -18.45
CA SER A 12 -0.42 -14.82 -19.56
C SER A 12 0.68 -15.80 -19.94
N PRO A 13 0.85 -16.14 -21.23
CA PRO A 13 1.92 -17.04 -21.68
C PRO A 13 3.33 -16.44 -21.43
N ASP A 14 3.47 -15.12 -21.46
CA ASP A 14 4.67 -14.41 -21.05
C ASP A 14 4.40 -13.70 -19.71
N PHE A 15 4.52 -14.47 -18.64
CA PHE A 15 4.26 -13.98 -17.29
C PHE A 15 5.23 -12.88 -16.85
N ALA A 16 6.51 -13.00 -17.21
CA ALA A 16 7.51 -12.00 -16.82
C ALA A 16 7.22 -10.63 -17.44
N GLN A 17 6.90 -10.60 -18.74
CA GLN A 17 6.56 -9.36 -19.43
C GLN A 17 5.22 -8.77 -18.93
N MET A 18 4.24 -9.62 -18.67
CA MET A 18 2.96 -9.22 -18.07
C MET A 18 3.18 -8.56 -16.71
N LEU A 19 3.92 -9.21 -15.81
CA LEU A 19 4.23 -8.68 -14.48
C LEU A 19 4.95 -7.34 -14.55
N LYS A 20 5.95 -7.23 -15.43
CA LYS A 20 6.69 -5.98 -15.65
C LYS A 20 5.77 -4.83 -16.08
N LYS A 21 4.86 -5.09 -17.02
CA LYS A 21 3.86 -4.09 -17.46
C LYS A 21 2.89 -3.72 -16.36
N SER A 22 2.42 -4.69 -15.59
CA SER A 22 1.50 -4.46 -14.48
C SER A 22 2.11 -3.57 -13.39
N LEU A 23 3.44 -3.66 -13.20
CA LEU A 23 4.18 -2.88 -12.20
C LEU A 23 4.82 -1.60 -12.75
N ASP A 24 4.61 -1.25 -14.02
CA ASP A 24 5.28 -0.11 -14.67
C ASP A 24 4.97 1.24 -13.99
N GLN A 25 3.76 1.43 -13.50
CA GLN A 25 3.28 2.70 -12.93
C GLN A 25 3.28 2.71 -11.38
N VAL A 26 3.96 1.76 -10.73
CA VAL A 26 3.97 1.70 -9.25
C VAL A 26 4.91 2.73 -8.61
N GLY A 27 5.82 3.32 -9.39
CA GLY A 27 6.71 4.40 -8.96
C GLY A 27 7.43 4.08 -7.64
N ASN A 28 7.50 5.07 -6.77
CA ASN A 28 8.18 4.99 -5.47
C ASN A 28 7.52 4.04 -4.47
N LEU A 29 6.31 3.53 -4.74
CA LEU A 29 5.67 2.53 -3.89
C LEU A 29 6.50 1.24 -3.80
N LEU A 30 7.06 0.79 -4.95
CA LEU A 30 7.81 -0.45 -5.07
C LEU A 30 9.22 -0.23 -5.67
N THR A 31 9.68 1.01 -5.74
CA THR A 31 11.02 1.35 -6.26
C THR A 31 11.55 2.63 -5.62
N SER A 32 12.65 2.55 -4.91
CA SER A 32 13.36 3.71 -4.34
C SER A 32 14.89 3.47 -4.39
N ALA A 33 15.68 4.49 -4.04
CA ALA A 33 17.15 4.44 -4.14
C ALA A 33 17.80 3.24 -3.43
N ASN A 34 17.18 2.72 -2.37
CA ASN A 34 17.75 1.63 -1.56
C ASN A 34 16.76 0.45 -1.38
N ASN A 35 15.65 0.43 -2.12
CA ASN A 35 14.62 -0.61 -1.97
C ASN A 35 13.93 -0.86 -3.32
N PHE A 36 14.17 -2.02 -3.92
CA PHE A 36 13.77 -2.36 -5.30
C PHE A 36 12.88 -3.59 -5.39
N PRO A 37 11.78 -3.69 -4.65
CA PRO A 37 10.93 -4.88 -4.71
C PRO A 37 10.39 -5.17 -6.11
N ALA A 38 9.96 -4.16 -6.88
CA ALA A 38 9.47 -4.35 -8.24
C ALA A 38 10.55 -4.90 -9.19
N GLY A 39 11.76 -4.32 -9.18
CA GLY A 39 12.88 -4.79 -10.01
C GLY A 39 13.31 -6.21 -9.62
N MET A 40 13.33 -6.53 -8.33
CA MET A 40 13.75 -7.86 -7.89
C MET A 40 12.73 -8.93 -8.27
N ILE A 41 11.43 -8.68 -8.05
CA ILE A 41 10.39 -9.70 -8.38
C ILE A 41 10.26 -9.90 -9.89
N THR A 42 10.43 -8.84 -10.69
CA THR A 42 10.45 -8.97 -12.16
C THR A 42 11.69 -9.74 -12.63
N GLY A 43 12.86 -9.50 -12.04
CA GLY A 43 14.08 -10.29 -12.32
C GLY A 43 13.91 -11.77 -11.95
N PHE A 44 13.26 -12.07 -10.84
CA PHE A 44 12.92 -13.46 -10.50
C PHE A 44 11.92 -14.06 -11.50
N ALA A 45 10.93 -13.28 -11.97
CA ALA A 45 9.99 -13.75 -12.98
C ALA A 45 10.67 -14.00 -14.35
N GLU A 46 11.66 -13.22 -14.71
CA GLU A 46 12.48 -13.48 -15.92
C GLU A 46 13.29 -14.79 -15.80
N ALA A 47 13.81 -15.11 -14.62
CA ALA A 47 14.59 -16.32 -14.36
C ALA A 47 13.75 -17.57 -14.12
N ALA A 48 12.60 -17.43 -13.45
CA ALA A 48 11.75 -18.54 -13.04
C ALA A 48 10.24 -18.15 -13.09
N PRO A 49 9.68 -17.92 -14.30
CA PRO A 49 8.34 -17.34 -14.45
C PRO A 49 7.23 -18.17 -13.78
N GLU A 50 7.29 -19.48 -13.87
CA GLU A 50 6.24 -20.35 -13.29
C GLU A 50 6.31 -20.42 -11.76
N GLU A 51 7.51 -20.29 -11.19
CA GLU A 51 7.65 -20.22 -9.74
C GLU A 51 7.07 -18.92 -9.18
N VAL A 52 7.37 -17.79 -9.82
CA VAL A 52 6.82 -16.50 -9.42
C VAL A 52 5.31 -16.43 -9.68
N ARG A 53 4.82 -16.98 -10.79
CA ARG A 53 3.38 -17.14 -11.06
C ARG A 53 2.69 -17.89 -9.92
N SER A 54 3.24 -19.04 -9.53
CA SER A 54 2.72 -19.84 -8.41
C SER A 54 2.74 -19.07 -7.07
N MET A 55 3.76 -18.23 -6.82
CA MET A 55 3.79 -17.36 -5.63
C MET A 55 2.63 -16.37 -5.61
N TYR A 56 2.33 -15.74 -6.73
CA TYR A 56 1.19 -14.82 -6.82
C TYR A 56 -0.16 -15.55 -6.76
N MET A 57 -0.29 -16.73 -7.34
CA MET A 57 -1.49 -17.55 -7.21
C MET A 57 -1.78 -17.88 -5.74
N GLU A 58 -0.75 -18.25 -4.98
CA GLU A 58 -0.87 -18.51 -3.54
C GLU A 58 -1.14 -17.24 -2.73
N LEU A 59 -0.49 -16.13 -3.05
CA LEU A 59 -0.71 -14.84 -2.39
C LEU A 59 -2.15 -14.35 -2.54
N TYR A 60 -2.74 -14.59 -3.70
CA TYR A 60 -4.10 -14.15 -4.04
C TYR A 60 -5.19 -15.17 -3.71
N ASP A 61 -4.82 -16.33 -3.15
CA ASP A 61 -5.77 -17.34 -2.66
C ASP A 61 -6.39 -16.91 -1.32
N GLU A 62 -7.51 -16.19 -1.40
CA GLU A 62 -8.20 -15.64 -0.22
C GLU A 62 -8.86 -16.72 0.67
N SER A 63 -8.81 -17.99 0.31
CA SER A 63 -9.23 -19.11 1.18
C SER A 63 -8.24 -19.37 2.32
N LYS A 64 -7.00 -18.82 2.22
CA LYS A 64 -5.94 -18.97 3.21
C LYS A 64 -5.79 -17.73 4.08
N ASP A 65 -5.25 -17.91 5.30
CA ASP A 65 -4.93 -16.79 6.22
C ASP A 65 -3.95 -15.80 5.57
N LEU A 66 -4.22 -14.50 5.73
CA LEU A 66 -3.40 -13.44 5.13
C LEU A 66 -1.94 -13.51 5.58
N CYS A 67 -1.69 -13.74 6.88
CA CYS A 67 -0.34 -13.75 7.42
C CYS A 67 0.44 -15.00 6.95
N GLU A 68 -0.25 -16.13 6.76
CA GLU A 68 0.32 -17.33 6.16
C GLU A 68 0.75 -17.07 4.70
N ARG A 69 -0.13 -16.46 3.90
CA ARG A 69 0.18 -16.09 2.50
C ARG A 69 1.40 -15.17 2.40
N ILE A 70 1.47 -14.16 3.27
CA ILE A 70 2.61 -13.23 3.34
C ILE A 70 3.90 -13.99 3.72
N ALA A 71 3.85 -14.86 4.74
CA ALA A 71 5.00 -15.63 5.17
C ALA A 71 5.52 -16.56 4.06
N ASN A 72 4.62 -17.26 3.36
CA ASN A 72 4.96 -18.14 2.25
C ASN A 72 5.60 -17.37 1.09
N PHE A 73 5.05 -16.21 0.73
CA PHE A 73 5.64 -15.36 -0.32
C PHE A 73 7.07 -14.92 0.04
N LYS A 74 7.30 -14.53 1.29
CA LYS A 74 8.65 -14.16 1.78
C LYS A 74 9.62 -15.34 1.73
N ASN A 75 9.20 -16.51 2.19
CA ASN A 75 10.04 -17.72 2.22
C ASN A 75 10.44 -18.12 0.80
N ARG A 76 9.51 -18.15 -0.13
CA ARG A 76 9.79 -18.44 -1.55
C ARG A 76 10.67 -17.37 -2.20
N SER A 77 10.53 -16.10 -1.78
CA SER A 77 11.43 -15.02 -2.24
C SER A 77 12.88 -15.23 -1.75
N ASN A 78 13.10 -15.78 -0.55
CA ASN A 78 14.44 -16.18 -0.09
C ASN A 78 15.00 -17.31 -0.96
N GLU A 79 14.23 -18.33 -1.27
CA GLU A 79 14.65 -19.44 -2.14
C GLU A 79 15.03 -18.95 -3.55
N LEU A 80 14.27 -17.99 -4.10
CA LEU A 80 14.60 -17.38 -5.39
C LEU A 80 15.85 -16.51 -5.30
N LEU A 81 16.05 -15.79 -4.20
CA LEU A 81 17.27 -15.00 -3.96
C LEU A 81 18.52 -15.89 -3.95
N GLU A 82 18.47 -17.03 -3.26
CA GLU A 82 19.59 -17.98 -3.21
C GLU A 82 19.95 -18.51 -4.61
N ARG A 83 18.95 -18.77 -5.46
CA ARG A 83 19.17 -19.35 -6.80
C ARG A 83 19.43 -18.32 -7.89
N TYR A 84 18.80 -17.18 -7.83
CA TYR A 84 18.76 -16.21 -8.93
C TYR A 84 19.13 -14.78 -8.53
N GLY A 85 19.53 -14.56 -7.28
CA GLY A 85 19.80 -13.21 -6.75
C GLY A 85 21.08 -12.54 -7.26
N ASN A 86 21.94 -13.28 -8.01
CA ASN A 86 23.16 -12.74 -8.62
C ASN A 86 24.03 -11.91 -7.65
N GLY A 87 24.14 -12.35 -6.39
CA GLY A 87 24.89 -11.66 -5.35
C GLY A 87 24.16 -10.53 -4.62
N ALA A 88 22.87 -10.33 -4.89
CA ALA A 88 22.05 -9.40 -4.11
C ALA A 88 21.95 -9.84 -2.65
N ALA A 89 22.05 -8.89 -1.71
CA ALA A 89 22.04 -9.18 -0.28
C ALA A 89 20.63 -9.47 0.27
N GLN A 90 19.57 -9.08 -0.45
CA GLN A 90 18.18 -9.23 0.00
C GLN A 90 17.20 -9.23 -1.18
N HIS A 91 16.05 -9.86 -0.98
CA HIS A 91 14.99 -9.99 -2.01
C HIS A 91 14.01 -8.82 -2.06
N TYR A 92 14.01 -7.91 -1.08
CA TYR A 92 13.09 -6.76 -0.92
C TYR A 92 11.59 -7.11 -0.83
N GLN A 93 11.19 -8.38 -0.85
CA GLN A 93 9.79 -8.81 -0.75
C GLN A 93 9.41 -8.95 0.72
N TYR A 94 9.17 -7.83 1.39
CA TYR A 94 8.72 -7.76 2.78
C TYR A 94 7.24 -7.34 2.85
N GLU A 95 6.70 -7.22 4.05
CA GLU A 95 5.29 -6.93 4.29
C GLU A 95 4.78 -5.70 3.51
N ASN A 96 5.58 -4.65 3.43
CA ASN A 96 5.23 -3.44 2.69
C ASN A 96 5.03 -3.69 1.19
N ALA A 97 5.92 -4.45 0.55
CA ALA A 97 5.81 -4.78 -0.86
C ALA A 97 4.66 -5.76 -1.12
N ILE A 98 4.53 -6.79 -0.28
CA ILE A 98 3.50 -7.82 -0.45
C ILE A 98 2.10 -7.22 -0.25
N MET A 99 1.90 -6.36 0.75
CA MET A 99 0.64 -5.65 0.95
C MET A 99 0.32 -4.70 -0.20
N ALA A 100 1.33 -4.08 -0.83
CA ALA A 100 1.12 -3.29 -2.04
C ALA A 100 0.63 -4.16 -3.22
N TYR A 101 1.17 -5.37 -3.42
CA TYR A 101 0.66 -6.31 -4.44
C TYR A 101 -0.78 -6.72 -4.17
N LEU A 102 -1.14 -6.97 -2.91
CA LEU A 102 -2.50 -7.29 -2.50
C LEU A 102 -3.45 -6.13 -2.79
N TRP A 103 -3.07 -4.91 -2.42
CA TRP A 103 -3.86 -3.71 -2.72
C TRP A 103 -3.98 -3.44 -4.22
N LEU A 104 -2.93 -3.58 -5.00
CA LEU A 104 -3.00 -3.43 -6.46
C LEU A 104 -3.98 -4.41 -7.10
N ARG A 105 -4.05 -5.64 -6.58
CA ARG A 105 -4.95 -6.70 -7.08
C ARG A 105 -6.37 -6.56 -6.57
N TYR A 106 -6.53 -6.23 -5.29
CA TYR A 106 -7.81 -6.15 -4.58
C TYR A 106 -7.89 -4.84 -3.78
N PRO A 107 -7.98 -3.69 -4.47
CA PRO A 107 -7.97 -2.38 -3.82
C PRO A 107 -9.16 -2.15 -2.89
N ASP A 108 -10.26 -2.89 -3.10
CA ASP A 108 -11.46 -2.85 -2.24
C ASP A 108 -11.36 -3.73 -0.98
N LYS A 109 -10.21 -4.40 -0.77
CA LYS A 109 -10.02 -5.31 0.37
C LYS A 109 -8.78 -5.03 1.19
N TYR A 110 -7.72 -4.52 0.58
CA TYR A 110 -6.42 -4.34 1.23
C TYR A 110 -5.97 -2.89 1.23
N TYR A 111 -4.96 -2.62 2.06
CA TYR A 111 -4.32 -1.32 2.20
C TYR A 111 -2.80 -1.44 2.01
N ILE A 112 -2.14 -0.33 1.74
CA ILE A 112 -0.67 -0.25 1.68
C ILE A 112 -0.12 -0.18 3.11
N TYR A 113 0.77 -1.09 3.47
CA TYR A 113 1.38 -1.17 4.78
C TYR A 113 2.74 -0.50 4.84
N LYS A 114 2.92 0.40 5.82
CA LYS A 114 4.23 0.95 6.22
C LYS A 114 4.30 1.03 7.74
N PHE A 115 5.21 0.29 8.35
CA PHE A 115 5.31 0.15 9.81
C PHE A 115 5.36 1.49 10.57
N SER A 116 6.20 2.45 10.11
CA SER A 116 6.33 3.76 10.75
C SER A 116 5.04 4.58 10.65
N GLU A 117 4.36 4.51 9.53
CA GLU A 117 3.11 5.21 9.25
C GLU A 117 1.99 4.68 10.15
N VAL A 118 1.74 3.37 10.10
CA VAL A 118 0.65 2.78 10.89
C VAL A 118 0.85 2.93 12.40
N LYS A 119 2.11 2.89 12.86
CA LYS A 119 2.44 3.15 14.26
C LYS A 119 2.13 4.58 14.67
N ALA A 120 2.42 5.56 13.81
CA ALA A 120 2.10 6.96 14.05
C ALA A 120 0.60 7.19 14.02
N VAL A 121 -0.12 6.68 13.00
CA VAL A 121 -1.58 6.75 12.91
C VAL A 121 -2.25 6.19 14.17
N SER A 122 -1.82 5.01 14.62
CA SER A 122 -2.33 4.40 15.86
C SER A 122 -2.12 5.29 17.08
N SER A 123 -0.95 5.94 17.17
CA SER A 123 -0.64 6.85 18.28
C SER A 123 -1.45 8.13 18.23
N GLU A 124 -1.59 8.76 17.05
CA GLU A 124 -2.30 10.02 16.87
C GLU A 124 -3.81 9.88 17.08
N LEU A 125 -4.37 8.74 16.71
CA LEU A 125 -5.77 8.42 16.94
C LEU A 125 -6.04 7.82 18.32
N GLU A 126 -5.02 7.72 19.19
CA GLU A 126 -5.10 7.13 20.54
C GLU A 126 -5.74 5.73 20.53
N SER A 127 -5.52 4.95 19.47
CA SER A 127 -6.13 3.64 19.29
C SER A 127 -5.55 2.59 20.25
N ASP A 128 -6.30 1.50 20.49
CA ASP A 128 -5.85 0.40 21.32
C ASP A 128 -4.86 -0.54 20.60
N TYR A 129 -4.71 -0.41 19.29
CA TYR A 129 -3.79 -1.22 18.50
C TYR A 129 -2.32 -0.90 18.82
N ARG A 130 -1.49 -1.92 18.90
CA ARG A 130 -0.08 -1.76 19.23
C ARG A 130 0.80 -2.35 18.14
N PHE A 131 1.82 -1.58 17.73
CA PHE A 131 2.77 -1.93 16.67
C PHE A 131 4.17 -2.08 17.26
N LYS A 132 4.77 -3.28 17.11
CA LYS A 132 6.07 -3.60 17.67
C LYS A 132 7.01 -4.12 16.58
N LYS A 133 8.24 -3.59 16.54
CA LYS A 133 9.26 -4.06 15.60
C LYS A 133 9.48 -5.57 15.74
N GLY A 134 9.38 -6.31 14.62
CA GLY A 134 9.55 -7.77 14.57
C GLY A 134 8.27 -8.58 14.81
N ALA A 135 7.18 -7.99 15.31
CA ALA A 135 5.90 -8.68 15.51
C ALA A 135 5.06 -8.66 14.23
N TYR A 136 5.56 -9.25 13.15
CA TYR A 136 5.00 -9.09 11.79
C TYR A 136 3.54 -9.51 11.68
N VAL A 137 3.16 -10.66 12.24
CA VAL A 137 1.79 -11.20 12.21
C VAL A 137 0.83 -10.27 12.95
N ASP A 138 1.16 -9.89 14.17
CA ASP A 138 0.32 -9.02 15.00
C ASP A 138 0.21 -7.62 14.37
N ASN A 139 1.32 -7.11 13.82
CA ASN A 139 1.31 -5.82 13.14
C ASN A 139 0.39 -5.81 11.92
N ILE A 140 0.39 -6.86 11.10
CA ILE A 140 -0.50 -6.94 9.92
C ILE A 140 -1.96 -7.07 10.36
N ARG A 141 -2.26 -7.89 11.37
CA ARG A 141 -3.64 -8.01 11.90
C ARG A 141 -4.15 -6.71 12.49
N ASN A 142 -3.34 -6.08 13.33
CA ASN A 142 -3.67 -4.78 13.95
C ASN A 142 -3.81 -3.68 12.89
N PHE A 143 -2.96 -3.68 11.87
CA PHE A 143 -3.05 -2.74 10.76
C PHE A 143 -4.35 -2.87 9.99
N MET A 144 -4.72 -4.08 9.58
CA MET A 144 -5.96 -4.32 8.87
C MET A 144 -7.17 -3.88 9.70
N ALA A 145 -7.20 -4.23 10.99
CA ALA A 145 -8.30 -3.86 11.88
C ALA A 145 -8.39 -2.32 12.08
N LEU A 146 -7.27 -1.65 12.36
CA LEU A 146 -7.23 -0.19 12.51
C LEU A 146 -7.71 0.53 11.25
N TYR A 147 -7.24 0.10 10.07
CA TYR A 147 -7.61 0.75 8.82
C TYR A 147 -9.03 0.40 8.38
N ASP A 148 -9.56 -0.77 8.75
CA ASP A 148 -10.98 -1.09 8.58
C ASP A 148 -11.89 -0.20 9.45
N GLU A 149 -11.49 0.12 10.68
CA GLU A 149 -12.20 1.08 11.54
C GLU A 149 -12.18 2.49 10.94
N ILE A 150 -11.00 2.98 10.52
CA ILE A 150 -10.91 4.30 9.86
C ILE A 150 -11.78 4.33 8.60
N CYS A 151 -11.70 3.30 7.77
CA CYS A 151 -12.51 3.18 6.55
C CYS A 151 -14.01 3.22 6.86
N ALA A 152 -14.46 2.50 7.89
CA ALA A 152 -15.87 2.48 8.30
C ALA A 152 -16.36 3.87 8.74
N GLU A 153 -15.54 4.65 9.42
CA GLU A 153 -15.87 6.04 9.77
C GLU A 153 -15.95 6.95 8.53
N LEU A 154 -14.98 6.83 7.60
CA LEU A 154 -15.01 7.59 6.35
C LEU A 154 -16.23 7.25 5.48
N GLN A 155 -16.68 6.00 5.52
CA GLN A 155 -17.86 5.55 4.78
C GLN A 155 -19.18 6.16 5.28
N GLN A 156 -19.22 6.72 6.47
CA GLN A 156 -20.40 7.39 7.02
C GLN A 156 -20.50 8.87 6.60
N ASP A 157 -19.45 9.43 5.99
CA ASP A 157 -19.38 10.83 5.58
C ASP A 157 -19.80 10.99 4.09
N ASP A 158 -21.07 11.35 3.88
CA ASP A 158 -21.61 11.57 2.53
C ASP A 158 -20.97 12.79 1.83
N GLU A 159 -20.54 13.82 2.57
CA GLU A 159 -19.87 14.99 2.00
C GLU A 159 -18.49 14.60 1.45
N LEU A 160 -17.72 13.80 2.20
CA LEU A 160 -16.44 13.26 1.78
C LEU A 160 -16.58 12.37 0.54
N ARG A 161 -17.60 11.50 0.49
CA ARG A 161 -17.90 10.67 -0.69
C ARG A 161 -18.18 11.52 -1.93
N ASN A 162 -19.01 12.56 -1.78
CA ASN A 162 -19.34 13.47 -2.86
C ASN A 162 -18.11 14.25 -3.34
N LEU A 163 -17.27 14.70 -2.39
CA LEU A 163 -16.02 15.38 -2.70
C LEU A 163 -15.07 14.48 -3.49
N LEU A 164 -14.83 13.25 -3.01
CA LEU A 164 -14.01 12.27 -3.71
C LEU A 164 -14.53 12.02 -5.13
N SER A 165 -15.83 11.75 -5.28
CA SER A 165 -16.45 11.51 -6.58
C SER A 165 -16.30 12.68 -7.55
N SER A 166 -16.27 13.92 -7.05
CA SER A 166 -16.07 15.13 -7.86
C SER A 166 -14.64 15.29 -8.37
N GLN A 167 -13.65 14.67 -7.70
CA GLN A 167 -12.23 14.76 -8.03
C GLN A 167 -11.74 13.57 -8.87
N ILE A 168 -12.41 12.43 -8.81
CA ILE A 168 -12.04 11.24 -9.59
C ILE A 168 -12.33 11.47 -11.07
N THR A 169 -11.32 11.21 -11.90
CA THR A 169 -11.41 11.23 -13.36
C THR A 169 -11.53 9.82 -13.93
N SER A 170 -11.84 9.70 -15.22
CA SER A 170 -11.92 8.39 -15.91
C SER A 170 -10.62 7.60 -15.94
N THR A 171 -9.49 8.24 -15.61
CA THR A 171 -8.16 7.60 -15.52
C THR A 171 -7.79 7.18 -14.11
N CYS A 172 -8.65 7.48 -13.12
CA CYS A 172 -8.44 7.10 -11.73
C CYS A 172 -9.25 5.85 -11.38
N TYR A 173 -8.75 5.08 -10.43
CA TYR A 173 -9.56 4.05 -9.77
C TYR A 173 -10.65 4.72 -8.94
N ALA A 174 -11.90 4.25 -9.06
CA ALA A 174 -13.06 4.93 -8.47
C ALA A 174 -13.17 4.82 -6.94
N ASP A 175 -12.45 3.88 -6.33
CA ASP A 175 -12.40 3.62 -4.88
C ASP A 175 -13.79 3.55 -4.19
N PRO A 176 -14.69 2.66 -4.64
CA PRO A 176 -16.06 2.61 -4.16
C PRO A 176 -16.18 2.31 -2.67
N GLU A 177 -15.20 1.58 -2.13
CA GLU A 177 -15.13 1.18 -0.72
C GLU A 177 -14.30 2.15 0.14
N LEU A 178 -13.79 3.24 -0.43
CA LEU A 178 -12.95 4.26 0.23
C LEU A 178 -11.64 3.71 0.85
N ARG A 179 -11.18 2.55 0.44
CA ARG A 179 -9.96 1.94 0.99
C ARG A 179 -8.69 2.64 0.54
N THR A 180 -8.65 3.10 -0.71
CA THR A 180 -7.53 3.92 -1.20
C THR A 180 -7.52 5.28 -0.52
N LEU A 181 -8.68 5.92 -0.35
CA LEU A 181 -8.81 7.14 0.43
C LEU A 181 -8.34 6.94 1.89
N THR A 182 -8.66 5.80 2.50
CA THR A 182 -8.19 5.46 3.87
C THR A 182 -6.66 5.43 3.95
N ILE A 183 -5.96 4.95 2.90
CA ILE A 183 -4.50 4.99 2.82
C ILE A 183 -4.02 6.44 2.81
N ASP A 184 -4.64 7.31 2.03
CA ASP A 184 -4.29 8.73 1.94
C ASP A 184 -4.54 9.46 3.26
N VAL A 185 -5.62 9.12 3.97
CA VAL A 185 -5.90 9.63 5.33
C VAL A 185 -4.81 9.22 6.32
N GLY A 186 -4.41 7.95 6.33
CA GLY A 186 -3.31 7.46 7.16
C GLY A 186 -1.99 8.19 6.87
N PHE A 187 -1.68 8.38 5.58
CA PHE A 187 -0.52 9.15 5.14
C PHE A 187 -0.61 10.61 5.59
N PHE A 188 -1.78 11.25 5.46
CA PHE A 188 -2.00 12.62 5.92
C PHE A 188 -1.77 12.76 7.43
N ILE A 189 -2.33 11.87 8.24
CA ILE A 189 -2.12 11.83 9.69
C ILE A 189 -0.62 11.70 10.01
N PHE A 190 0.06 10.75 9.36
CA PHE A 190 1.49 10.53 9.57
C PHE A 190 2.35 11.75 9.21
N ARG A 191 2.04 12.42 8.10
CA ARG A 191 2.92 13.45 7.53
C ARG A 191 2.62 14.86 8.01
N TYR A 192 1.35 15.17 8.28
CA TYR A 192 0.89 16.57 8.42
C TYR A 192 0.14 16.88 9.71
N TRP A 193 -0.58 15.92 10.32
CA TRP A 193 -1.55 16.16 11.38
C TRP A 193 -1.02 17.00 12.55
N ASN A 194 0.21 16.79 13.00
CA ASN A 194 0.82 17.51 14.14
C ASN A 194 1.87 18.54 13.72
N LYS A 195 2.03 18.84 12.44
CA LYS A 195 3.01 19.83 11.97
C LYS A 195 2.41 21.23 11.81
N GLU A 196 1.10 21.38 11.89
CA GLU A 196 0.43 22.68 11.74
C GLU A 196 0.66 23.65 12.94
N ASP A 197 1.01 23.14 14.13
CA ASP A 197 1.30 23.99 15.29
C ASP A 197 2.68 24.66 15.25
N SER A 198 3.54 24.34 14.32
CA SER A 198 4.93 24.82 14.32
C SER A 198 5.31 25.81 13.21
N THR A 199 4.50 26.02 12.17
CA THR A 199 4.72 27.12 11.19
C THR A 199 3.51 27.33 10.29
N ASN A 200 3.17 28.58 10.00
CA ASN A 200 2.28 29.01 8.92
C ASN A 200 2.81 28.47 7.57
N VAL A 201 2.38 27.31 7.15
CA VAL A 201 2.64 26.82 5.79
C VAL A 201 1.50 27.34 4.92
N PRO A 202 1.78 28.17 3.87
CA PRO A 202 0.77 28.60 2.93
C PRO A 202 0.17 27.39 2.22
N LEU A 203 -1.15 27.39 2.02
CA LEU A 203 -1.94 26.38 1.27
C LEU A 203 -1.50 26.18 -0.20
N HIS A 204 -0.39 26.78 -0.62
CA HIS A 204 0.23 26.71 -1.94
C HIS A 204 1.74 26.50 -1.88
N ALA A 205 2.24 25.70 -0.94
CA ALA A 205 3.62 25.25 -1.03
C ALA A 205 3.72 24.28 -2.24
N GLN A 206 4.41 24.74 -3.28
CA GLN A 206 4.87 23.86 -4.37
C GLN A 206 5.61 22.67 -3.76
N PRO A 207 5.48 21.46 -4.32
CA PRO A 207 6.21 20.30 -3.83
C PRO A 207 7.70 20.64 -3.83
N GLN A 208 8.34 20.64 -2.66
CA GLN A 208 9.80 20.53 -2.63
C GLN A 208 10.12 19.18 -3.28
N GLU A 209 11.03 19.19 -4.24
CA GLU A 209 11.64 18.03 -4.85
C GLU A 209 12.28 17.15 -3.76
N ASP A 210 11.48 16.28 -3.18
CA ASP A 210 11.95 15.20 -2.34
C ASP A 210 11.21 13.94 -2.79
N ASP A 211 11.94 13.10 -3.50
CA ASP A 211 11.68 11.72 -3.95
C ASP A 211 10.63 11.42 -5.03
N GLY A 212 10.06 12.40 -5.71
CA GLY A 212 9.28 12.17 -6.94
C GLY A 212 7.90 11.50 -6.75
N GLN A 213 7.36 11.43 -5.54
CA GLN A 213 5.99 10.99 -5.30
C GLN A 213 5.01 12.13 -5.57
N GLN A 214 4.22 12.02 -6.63
CA GLN A 214 3.02 12.81 -6.82
C GLN A 214 1.90 12.21 -5.96
N TYR A 215 1.65 12.82 -4.80
CA TYR A 215 0.47 12.53 -3.98
C TYR A 215 -0.68 13.42 -4.46
N TRP A 216 -1.80 12.81 -4.79
CA TRP A 216 -3.03 13.51 -5.09
C TRP A 216 -3.70 13.87 -3.77
N PHE A 217 -3.49 15.09 -3.28
CA PHE A 217 -4.22 15.58 -2.14
C PHE A 217 -5.62 15.99 -2.56
N LEU A 218 -6.62 15.37 -1.98
CA LEU A 218 -7.88 16.03 -1.76
C LEU A 218 -7.61 17.20 -0.82
N ASN A 219 -7.94 18.44 -1.22
CA ASN A 219 -7.94 19.62 -0.37
C ASN A 219 -9.06 19.51 0.69
N ALA A 220 -9.11 18.41 1.43
CA ALA A 220 -10.05 18.22 2.51
C ALA A 220 -9.55 19.05 3.71
N ASN A 221 -10.35 20.03 4.11
CA ASN A 221 -10.05 20.81 5.31
C ASN A 221 -10.18 19.89 6.53
N PRO A 222 -9.09 19.61 7.28
CA PRO A 222 -9.13 18.69 8.43
C PRO A 222 -10.10 19.15 9.54
N LYS A 223 -10.47 20.43 9.58
CA LYS A 223 -11.47 20.96 10.52
C LYS A 223 -12.90 20.50 10.23
N MET A 224 -13.16 19.89 9.07
CA MET A 224 -14.46 19.30 8.72
C MET A 224 -14.57 17.84 9.18
N TRP A 225 -13.47 17.22 9.62
CA TRP A 225 -13.47 15.84 10.08
C TRP A 225 -13.67 15.84 11.60
N SER A 226 -14.92 15.77 12.03
CA SER A 226 -15.25 15.53 13.44
C SER A 226 -15.05 14.05 13.78
N ILE A 227 -13.81 13.62 13.88
CA ILE A 227 -13.50 12.40 14.63
C ILE A 227 -13.68 12.83 16.09
N ASP A 228 -14.83 12.56 16.66
CA ASP A 228 -15.11 12.83 18.06
C ASP A 228 -14.05 12.13 18.91
N ARG A 229 -13.17 12.90 19.51
CA ARG A 229 -12.31 12.40 20.57
C ARG A 229 -13.23 11.92 21.68
N LYS A 230 -13.32 10.62 21.86
CA LYS A 230 -14.03 10.03 22.99
C LYS A 230 -13.45 10.65 24.26
N SER A 231 -14.24 11.51 24.91
CA SER A 231 -14.01 12.03 26.25
C SER A 231 -14.14 10.91 27.30
#